data_7bec16cf391a5bc2e3209cb70275ce65
#
_entry.id   7bec16cf391a5bc2e3209cb70275ce65
#
_cell.length_a   1.000
_cell.length_b   1.000
_cell.length_c   1.000
_cell.angle_alpha   90.00
_cell.angle_beta   90.00
_cell.angle_gamma   90.00
#
_symmetry.space_group_name_H-M   'P 1'
#
loop_
_entity.id
_entity.type
_entity.pdbx_description
1 polymer ?
#
loop_
_entity_poly.entity_id
_entity_poly.type
_entity_poly.pdbx_seq_one_letter_code
_entity_poly.pdbx_strand_id
1 'polypeptide(L)'
;MDQTGAAAGAAELLERVLAREPPEGGVSYSALVEHQAETEAKYRNLVEQLPCVVYLAEYGPDGEWLYVSPQIEHILGYTQKEWLEHPHPQGSFTHPDDLPRVAAEEERSLASGEPLEIEYRIRRADGEWVWLRDEATAVLDTDGHPICLQGLLFDITKRRAEQERLIALDQLKNTLLHTLSHDLKAPLTAILVAASTLERLGDELDDEVRNHMLRTLVERSKGMNALLTDLLDFDRLDSGIVAPRRYPLELHELIRGLLAKTEVLGDRTVEIEQGECRANVDQPKVERILENLLANADLHTPPGSRIWIRCWREGDTAAVIAVEDDGPGVPAEQATKIFDDFYRGPDSGRTPGSGIGLSLVARFAEMHGGRAWVQEREGGGSSFRVLLPDATG
;
A
#
# COMPACT_ATOMS: atom_id res chain seq x y z
N MET A 1 13.10 41.44 -28.03
CA MET A 1 13.65 42.38 -27.09
C MET A 1 13.76 41.64 -25.77
N ASP A 2 14.76 41.27 -25.13
CA ASP A 2 16.18 41.25 -25.37
C ASP A 2 16.73 40.06 -24.52
N GLN A 3 17.12 38.96 -25.15
CA GLN A 3 17.69 37.79 -24.46
C GLN A 3 19.12 38.06 -23.92
N THR A 4 19.66 39.27 -24.19
CA THR A 4 20.98 39.71 -23.81
C THR A 4 21.09 40.25 -22.39
N GLY A 5 19.99 40.71 -21.75
CA GLY A 5 20.06 41.38 -20.46
C GLY A 5 20.24 40.40 -19.26
N ALA A 6 19.51 39.30 -19.25
CA ALA A 6 19.57 38.35 -18.11
C ALA A 6 20.86 37.48 -18.15
N ALA A 7 21.29 37.11 -19.37
CA ALA A 7 22.56 36.42 -19.57
C ALA A 7 23.78 37.33 -19.24
N ALA A 8 23.66 38.63 -19.49
CA ALA A 8 24.69 39.61 -19.15
C ALA A 8 24.81 39.79 -17.62
N GLY A 9 23.68 39.83 -16.90
CA GLY A 9 23.69 39.96 -15.41
C GLY A 9 24.30 38.73 -14.72
N ALA A 10 23.97 37.54 -15.18
CA ALA A 10 24.54 36.30 -14.64
C ALA A 10 26.03 36.15 -14.98
N ALA A 11 26.44 36.57 -16.20
CA ALA A 11 27.84 36.59 -16.62
C ALA A 11 28.65 37.63 -15.79
N GLU A 12 28.09 38.80 -15.53
CA GLU A 12 28.74 39.87 -14.76
C GLU A 12 28.84 39.49 -13.25
N LEU A 13 27.88 38.75 -12.71
CA LEU A 13 27.98 38.19 -11.35
C LEU A 13 28.99 37.04 -11.29
N LEU A 14 29.01 36.15 -12.28
CA LEU A 14 30.04 35.12 -12.42
C LEU A 14 31.45 35.73 -12.59
N GLU A 15 31.60 36.79 -13.36
CA GLU A 15 32.85 37.53 -13.46
C GLU A 15 33.33 38.12 -12.12
N ARG A 16 32.40 38.62 -11.29
CA ARG A 16 32.72 39.10 -9.93
C ARG A 16 33.12 38.00 -8.96
N VAL A 17 32.55 36.82 -9.09
CA VAL A 17 32.88 35.64 -8.28
C VAL A 17 34.18 34.97 -8.77
N LEU A 18 34.48 35.05 -10.06
CA LEU A 18 35.65 34.45 -10.70
C LEU A 18 36.83 35.41 -10.90
N ALA A 19 36.73 36.71 -10.55
CA ALA A 19 37.78 37.71 -10.66
C ALA A 19 38.92 37.41 -9.68
N ARG A 20 39.67 36.31 -9.91
CA ARG A 20 41.07 36.19 -9.46
C ARG A 20 41.98 36.88 -10.45
N GLU A 21 42.93 37.64 -9.91
CA GLU A 21 43.94 38.41 -10.68
C GLU A 21 44.52 37.62 -11.84
N PRO A 22 44.72 38.26 -13.02
CA PRO A 22 45.33 37.63 -14.19
C PRO A 22 46.78 37.25 -13.91
N PRO A 23 47.24 36.08 -14.37
CA PRO A 23 48.64 35.71 -14.23
C PRO A 23 49.54 36.67 -15.05
N GLU A 24 50.61 37.16 -14.44
CA GLU A 24 51.62 37.94 -15.09
C GLU A 24 52.33 37.14 -16.20
N GLY A 25 52.00 37.41 -17.47
CA GLY A 25 52.64 36.83 -18.63
C GLY A 25 51.70 36.87 -19.84
N GLY A 26 52.04 37.64 -20.84
CA GLY A 26 51.27 38.06 -22.02
C GLY A 26 50.44 36.96 -22.70
N VAL A 27 49.29 36.66 -22.17
CA VAL A 27 48.26 35.79 -22.80
C VAL A 27 47.48 36.67 -23.77
N SER A 28 47.35 36.21 -25.02
CA SER A 28 46.54 36.91 -26.03
C SER A 28 45.10 37.03 -25.55
N TYR A 29 44.46 38.16 -25.76
CA TYR A 29 43.04 38.40 -25.42
C TYR A 29 42.12 37.30 -26.00
N SER A 30 42.43 36.77 -27.18
CA SER A 30 41.70 35.64 -27.77
C SER A 30 41.84 34.35 -26.98
N ALA A 31 43.02 34.06 -26.41
CA ALA A 31 43.23 32.87 -25.57
C ALA A 31 42.52 32.97 -24.22
N LEU A 32 42.40 34.18 -23.69
CA LEU A 32 41.59 34.44 -22.47
C LEU A 32 40.10 34.22 -22.73
N VAL A 33 39.57 34.72 -23.84
CA VAL A 33 38.15 34.54 -24.23
C VAL A 33 37.86 33.07 -24.51
N GLU A 34 38.74 32.36 -25.21
CA GLU A 34 38.61 30.91 -25.48
C GLU A 34 38.63 30.10 -24.16
N HIS A 35 39.56 30.41 -23.27
CA HIS A 35 39.65 29.73 -21.98
C HIS A 35 38.42 29.98 -21.09
N GLN A 36 37.89 31.19 -21.12
CA GLN A 36 36.67 31.56 -20.41
C GLN A 36 35.44 30.84 -20.97
N ALA A 37 35.29 30.77 -22.28
CA ALA A 37 34.24 30.03 -22.97
C ALA A 37 34.32 28.50 -22.73
N GLU A 38 35.53 27.92 -22.74
CA GLU A 38 35.71 26.49 -22.39
C GLU A 38 35.35 26.19 -20.93
N THR A 39 35.72 27.09 -20.05
CA THR A 39 35.45 26.96 -18.61
C THR A 39 33.94 27.05 -18.33
N GLU A 40 33.26 28.02 -18.94
CA GLU A 40 31.83 28.19 -18.88
C GLU A 40 31.09 26.97 -19.45
N ALA A 41 31.51 26.46 -20.60
CA ALA A 41 30.93 25.25 -21.19
C ALA A 41 31.11 24.02 -20.32
N LYS A 42 32.25 23.87 -19.63
CA LYS A 42 32.47 22.77 -18.68
C LYS A 42 31.57 22.87 -17.47
N TYR A 43 31.42 24.05 -16.87
CA TYR A 43 30.52 24.26 -15.75
C TYR A 43 29.06 24.05 -16.15
N ARG A 44 28.62 24.54 -17.29
CA ARG A 44 27.28 24.33 -17.83
C ARG A 44 27.00 22.84 -18.03
N ASN A 45 27.91 22.09 -18.67
CA ASN A 45 27.77 20.65 -18.83
C ASN A 45 27.67 19.89 -17.48
N LEU A 46 28.47 20.28 -16.48
CA LEU A 46 28.41 19.66 -15.16
C LEU A 46 27.05 19.90 -14.49
N VAL A 47 26.53 21.12 -14.53
CA VAL A 47 25.23 21.48 -13.97
C VAL A 47 24.10 20.76 -14.71
N GLU A 48 24.16 20.68 -16.05
CA GLU A 48 23.15 20.03 -16.88
C GLU A 48 23.14 18.50 -16.78
N GLN A 49 24.16 17.87 -16.21
CA GLN A 49 24.19 16.43 -15.95
C GLN A 49 23.69 16.03 -14.57
N LEU A 50 23.47 16.99 -13.67
CA LEU A 50 22.94 16.71 -12.35
C LEU A 50 21.45 16.32 -12.44
N PRO A 51 20.99 15.29 -11.71
CA PRO A 51 19.58 14.88 -11.71
C PRO A 51 18.74 15.74 -10.73
N CYS A 52 19.03 17.02 -10.64
CA CYS A 52 18.35 17.98 -9.78
C CYS A 52 18.30 19.34 -10.46
N VAL A 53 17.40 20.21 -10.01
CA VAL A 53 17.41 21.62 -10.42
C VAL A 53 18.47 22.34 -9.62
N VAL A 54 19.35 23.04 -10.31
CA VAL A 54 20.30 23.99 -9.70
C VAL A 54 19.72 25.39 -9.89
N TYR A 55 19.72 26.21 -8.84
CA TYR A 55 19.25 27.57 -8.94
C TYR A 55 20.16 28.58 -8.22
N LEU A 56 20.06 29.82 -8.63
CA LEU A 56 20.60 30.98 -7.96
C LEU A 56 19.47 31.97 -7.72
N ALA A 57 19.43 32.55 -6.54
CA ALA A 57 18.49 33.60 -6.17
C ALA A 57 19.21 34.74 -5.45
N GLU A 58 18.64 35.92 -5.46
CA GLU A 58 19.13 37.02 -4.61
C GLU A 58 19.05 36.64 -3.15
N TYR A 59 20.02 37.12 -2.37
CA TYR A 59 20.01 36.87 -0.93
C TYR A 59 19.03 37.82 -0.22
N GLY A 60 18.00 37.24 0.37
CA GLY A 60 16.98 38.00 1.11
C GLY A 60 15.61 37.32 1.12
N PRO A 61 14.65 37.79 1.93
CA PRO A 61 13.35 37.15 2.11
C PRO A 61 12.46 37.19 0.85
N ASP A 62 12.67 38.16 -0.04
CA ASP A 62 11.96 38.31 -1.30
C ASP A 62 12.90 38.20 -2.50
N GLY A 63 14.00 37.45 -2.36
CA GLY A 63 15.03 37.33 -3.39
C GLY A 63 14.48 36.79 -4.71
N GLU A 64 14.73 37.52 -5.81
CA GLU A 64 14.34 37.06 -7.15
C GLU A 64 15.23 35.91 -7.63
N TRP A 65 14.67 34.99 -8.38
CA TRP A 65 15.42 33.90 -9.01
C TRP A 65 16.23 34.43 -10.18
N LEU A 66 17.56 34.30 -10.07
CA LEU A 66 18.50 34.80 -11.06
C LEU A 66 18.79 33.76 -12.13
N TYR A 67 18.80 32.51 -11.78
CA TYR A 67 19.07 31.38 -12.64
C TYR A 67 18.35 30.13 -12.16
N VAL A 68 17.91 29.32 -13.12
CA VAL A 68 17.44 27.95 -12.88
C VAL A 68 17.94 27.05 -13.99
N SER A 69 18.40 25.85 -13.67
CA SER A 69 18.91 24.91 -14.66
C SER A 69 17.80 24.27 -15.50
N PRO A 70 18.09 23.77 -16.73
CA PRO A 70 17.09 23.18 -17.64
C PRO A 70 16.31 22.00 -17.06
N GLN A 71 16.82 21.37 -16.02
CA GLN A 71 16.15 20.26 -15.32
C GLN A 71 14.79 20.64 -14.73
N ILE A 72 14.50 21.93 -14.56
CA ILE A 72 13.19 22.43 -14.13
C ILE A 72 12.07 21.93 -15.05
N GLU A 73 12.32 21.84 -16.38
CA GLU A 73 11.36 21.35 -17.36
C GLU A 73 11.04 19.86 -17.13
N HIS A 74 12.05 19.05 -16.83
CA HIS A 74 11.85 17.63 -16.60
C HIS A 74 11.19 17.33 -15.25
N ILE A 75 11.54 18.11 -14.22
CA ILE A 75 11.07 17.87 -12.85
C ILE A 75 9.72 18.52 -12.61
N LEU A 76 9.53 19.77 -13.01
CA LEU A 76 8.31 20.53 -12.74
C LEU A 76 7.45 20.84 -13.97
N GLY A 77 7.98 20.63 -15.17
CA GLY A 77 7.24 20.86 -16.43
C GLY A 77 7.16 22.33 -16.85
N TYR A 78 7.79 23.25 -16.13
CA TYR A 78 7.91 24.67 -16.51
C TYR A 78 9.20 24.89 -17.26
N THR A 79 9.18 25.72 -18.32
CA THR A 79 10.40 26.19 -18.95
C THR A 79 11.18 27.11 -18.01
N GLN A 80 12.50 27.19 -18.18
CA GLN A 80 13.32 28.15 -17.42
C GLN A 80 12.76 29.56 -17.48
N LYS A 81 12.28 29.98 -18.65
CA LYS A 81 11.72 31.30 -18.89
C LYS A 81 10.43 31.51 -18.10
N GLU A 82 9.48 30.59 -18.16
CA GLU A 82 8.22 30.65 -17.42
C GLU A 82 8.46 30.72 -15.92
N TRP A 83 9.45 29.96 -15.41
CA TRP A 83 9.80 29.97 -14.01
C TRP A 83 10.39 31.31 -13.56
N LEU A 84 11.36 31.85 -14.29
CA LEU A 84 12.03 33.12 -13.97
C LEU A 84 11.14 34.36 -14.16
N GLU A 85 10.21 34.32 -15.11
CA GLU A 85 9.25 35.41 -15.33
C GLU A 85 8.09 35.42 -14.34
N HIS A 86 7.92 34.32 -13.57
CA HIS A 86 6.84 34.24 -12.59
C HIS A 86 7.23 35.01 -11.31
N PRO A 87 6.40 35.97 -10.86
CA PRO A 87 6.64 36.63 -9.59
C PRO A 87 6.47 35.64 -8.45
N HIS A 88 7.51 35.37 -7.70
CA HIS A 88 7.52 34.40 -6.57
C HIS A 88 7.08 32.98 -6.97
N PRO A 89 7.81 32.29 -7.85
CA PRO A 89 7.38 30.98 -8.36
C PRO A 89 7.27 29.95 -7.23
N GLN A 90 8.22 29.91 -6.32
CA GLN A 90 8.22 28.98 -5.19
C GLN A 90 6.97 29.16 -4.30
N GLY A 91 6.69 30.38 -3.83
CA GLY A 91 5.53 30.66 -2.99
C GLY A 91 4.17 30.37 -3.70
N SER A 92 4.10 30.64 -5.02
CA SER A 92 2.87 30.44 -5.80
C SER A 92 2.56 28.96 -6.11
N PHE A 93 3.59 28.11 -6.23
CA PHE A 93 3.42 26.72 -6.59
C PHE A 93 3.58 25.77 -5.38
N THR A 94 4.04 26.25 -4.23
CA THR A 94 4.11 25.45 -3.01
C THR A 94 2.73 25.11 -2.47
N HIS A 95 2.57 23.90 -1.92
CA HIS A 95 1.32 23.48 -1.33
C HIS A 95 0.91 24.39 -0.16
N PRO A 96 -0.37 24.82 -0.07
CA PRO A 96 -0.81 25.77 0.97
C PRO A 96 -0.47 25.35 2.40
N ASP A 97 -0.57 24.06 2.71
CA ASP A 97 -0.23 23.54 4.06
C ASP A 97 1.26 23.62 4.38
N ASP A 98 2.14 23.65 3.36
CA ASP A 98 3.59 23.64 3.52
C ASP A 98 4.16 25.09 3.59
N LEU A 99 3.45 26.07 3.03
CA LEU A 99 3.88 27.48 2.97
C LEU A 99 4.35 28.06 4.32
N PRO A 100 3.61 27.93 5.44
CA PRO A 100 4.06 28.51 6.71
C PRO A 100 5.37 27.90 7.21
N ARG A 101 5.59 26.61 6.96
CA ARG A 101 6.79 25.90 7.37
C ARG A 101 7.98 26.26 6.49
N VAL A 102 7.76 26.40 5.18
CA VAL A 102 8.78 26.83 4.22
C VAL A 102 9.25 28.24 4.59
N ALA A 103 8.34 29.19 4.74
CA ALA A 103 8.67 30.58 5.10
C ALA A 103 9.45 30.68 6.43
N ALA A 104 9.05 29.93 7.45
CA ALA A 104 9.73 29.93 8.75
C ALA A 104 11.16 29.35 8.64
N GLU A 105 11.38 28.36 7.81
CA GLU A 105 12.70 27.76 7.62
C GLU A 105 13.62 28.64 6.78
N GLU A 106 13.09 29.32 5.77
CA GLU A 106 13.80 30.34 5.00
C GLU A 106 14.23 31.52 5.90
N GLU A 107 13.34 32.05 6.73
CA GLU A 107 13.65 33.10 7.68
C GLU A 107 14.73 32.66 8.67
N ARG A 108 14.65 31.43 9.18
CA ARG A 108 15.66 30.85 10.07
C ARG A 108 17.03 30.78 9.40
N SER A 109 17.10 30.26 8.18
CA SER A 109 18.33 30.12 7.40
C SER A 109 18.97 31.48 7.14
N LEU A 110 18.18 32.46 6.70
CA LEU A 110 18.64 33.82 6.44
C LEU A 110 19.17 34.51 7.75
N ALA A 111 18.49 34.30 8.86
CA ALA A 111 18.89 34.95 10.15
C ALA A 111 20.14 34.30 10.77
N SER A 112 20.30 32.99 10.65
CA SER A 112 21.41 32.22 11.21
C SER A 112 22.64 32.14 10.32
N GLY A 113 22.45 32.27 8.99
CA GLY A 113 23.49 31.96 7.99
C GLY A 113 23.72 30.44 7.81
N GLU A 114 22.91 29.60 8.46
CA GLU A 114 22.99 28.14 8.26
C GLU A 114 22.31 27.73 6.95
N PRO A 115 22.75 26.61 6.33
CA PRO A 115 22.10 26.10 5.13
C PRO A 115 20.62 25.86 5.33
N LEU A 116 19.83 26.15 4.29
CA LEU A 116 18.43 25.72 4.17
C LEU A 116 18.41 24.24 3.82
N GLU A 117 17.61 23.45 4.53
CA GLU A 117 17.29 22.08 4.17
C GLU A 117 15.83 21.80 4.51
N ILE A 118 14.98 21.68 3.48
CA ILE A 118 13.55 21.50 3.68
C ILE A 118 12.92 20.64 2.58
N GLU A 119 11.93 19.84 2.96
CA GLU A 119 11.13 19.05 2.02
C GLU A 119 9.71 19.63 1.99
N TYR A 120 9.17 19.89 0.80
CA TYR A 120 7.83 20.43 0.63
C TYR A 120 7.22 19.99 -0.71
N ARG A 121 5.90 20.13 -0.80
CA ARG A 121 5.15 19.82 -2.03
C ARG A 121 5.08 21.05 -2.92
N ILE A 122 5.32 20.83 -4.20
CA ILE A 122 5.16 21.85 -5.23
C ILE A 122 4.29 21.34 -6.37
N ARG A 123 3.54 22.23 -7.00
CA ARG A 123 2.65 21.89 -8.11
C ARG A 123 3.39 21.97 -9.43
N ARG A 124 3.36 20.88 -10.18
CA ARG A 124 3.87 20.81 -11.56
C ARG A 124 2.96 21.57 -12.54
N ALA A 125 3.46 21.80 -13.75
CA ALA A 125 2.69 22.44 -14.84
C ALA A 125 1.45 21.62 -15.26
N ASP A 126 1.46 20.29 -15.09
CA ASP A 126 0.33 19.40 -15.33
C ASP A 126 -0.71 19.39 -14.20
N GLY A 127 -0.43 20.08 -13.10
CA GLY A 127 -1.30 20.19 -11.93
C GLY A 127 -1.03 19.17 -10.81
N GLU A 128 -0.19 18.18 -11.05
CA GLU A 128 0.18 17.16 -10.05
C GLU A 128 1.10 17.73 -8.97
N TRP A 129 0.98 17.18 -7.75
CA TRP A 129 1.85 17.52 -6.63
C TRP A 129 3.06 16.60 -6.56
N VAL A 130 4.25 17.19 -6.47
CA VAL A 130 5.52 16.48 -6.28
C VAL A 130 6.22 16.93 -5.02
N TRP A 131 6.95 16.03 -4.40
CA TRP A 131 7.79 16.34 -3.25
C TRP A 131 9.17 16.77 -3.71
N LEU A 132 9.58 17.97 -3.30
CA LEU A 132 10.94 18.45 -3.48
C LEU A 132 11.67 18.49 -2.15
N ARG A 133 12.96 18.19 -2.18
CA ARG A 133 13.93 18.54 -1.14
C ARG A 133 14.77 19.68 -1.68
N ASP A 134 14.74 20.79 -0.95
CA ASP A 134 15.46 22.02 -1.26
C ASP A 134 16.63 22.15 -0.29
N GLU A 135 17.83 22.26 -0.85
CA GLU A 135 19.07 22.50 -0.11
C GLU A 135 19.70 23.78 -0.67
N ALA A 136 19.80 24.81 0.15
CA ALA A 136 20.38 26.06 -0.28
C ALA A 136 21.39 26.63 0.72
N THR A 137 22.39 27.33 0.19
CA THR A 137 23.46 27.99 0.96
C THR A 137 23.74 29.37 0.40
N ALA A 138 24.10 30.31 1.28
CA ALA A 138 24.57 31.62 0.87
C ALA A 138 25.97 31.51 0.24
N VAL A 139 26.16 32.12 -0.91
CA VAL A 139 27.46 32.35 -1.53
C VAL A 139 27.99 33.67 -1.00
N LEU A 140 29.19 33.66 -0.40
CA LEU A 140 29.77 34.82 0.24
C LEU A 140 30.87 35.45 -0.65
N ASP A 141 31.06 36.77 -0.55
CA ASP A 141 32.17 37.46 -1.15
C ASP A 141 33.48 37.25 -0.32
N THR A 142 34.58 37.90 -0.77
CA THR A 142 35.87 37.83 -0.06
C THR A 142 35.87 38.44 1.33
N ASP A 143 34.93 39.32 1.62
CA ASP A 143 34.75 40.00 2.91
C ASP A 143 33.74 39.30 3.81
N GLY A 144 33.13 38.19 3.34
CA GLY A 144 32.18 37.38 4.08
C GLY A 144 30.72 37.87 3.99
N HIS A 145 30.42 38.80 3.08
CA HIS A 145 29.02 39.21 2.84
C HIS A 145 28.32 38.32 1.84
N PRO A 146 27.02 38.01 2.05
CA PRO A 146 26.27 37.19 1.10
C PRO A 146 26.02 37.93 -0.22
N ILE A 147 26.36 37.26 -1.33
CA ILE A 147 26.15 37.77 -2.71
C ILE A 147 24.82 37.22 -3.24
N CYS A 148 24.59 35.93 -3.11
CA CYS A 148 23.39 35.25 -3.61
C CYS A 148 23.15 33.97 -2.80
N LEU A 149 21.98 33.39 -3.01
CA LEU A 149 21.60 32.06 -2.53
C LEU A 149 21.81 31.06 -3.68
N GLN A 150 22.53 29.98 -3.43
CA GLN A 150 22.65 28.85 -4.35
C GLN A 150 21.93 27.66 -3.77
N GLY A 151 21.07 27.01 -4.57
CA GLY A 151 20.33 25.85 -4.09
C GLY A 151 20.17 24.73 -5.12
N LEU A 152 19.75 23.59 -4.60
CA LEU A 152 19.50 22.35 -5.31
C LEU A 152 18.11 21.84 -4.96
N LEU A 153 17.27 21.59 -5.98
CA LEU A 153 15.96 20.94 -5.78
C LEU A 153 16.01 19.51 -6.30
N PHE A 154 15.78 18.57 -5.42
CA PHE A 154 15.71 17.15 -5.73
C PHE A 154 14.25 16.68 -5.74
N ASP A 155 13.82 16.00 -6.81
CA ASP A 155 12.54 15.30 -6.80
C ASP A 155 12.68 14.04 -5.93
N ILE A 156 12.01 14.05 -4.79
CA ILE A 156 11.98 12.93 -3.82
C ILE A 156 10.65 12.18 -3.82
N THR A 157 9.77 12.43 -4.80
CA THR A 157 8.42 11.87 -4.86
C THR A 157 8.44 10.33 -4.85
N LYS A 158 9.27 9.72 -5.71
CA LYS A 158 9.41 8.26 -5.75
C LYS A 158 9.96 7.68 -4.44
N ARG A 159 10.95 8.35 -3.86
CA ARG A 159 11.56 7.94 -2.58
C ARG A 159 10.54 7.98 -1.45
N ARG A 160 9.73 9.06 -1.39
CA ARG A 160 8.66 9.22 -0.40
C ARG A 160 7.59 8.15 -0.55
N ALA A 161 7.08 7.93 -1.76
CA ALA A 161 6.08 6.90 -2.05
C ALA A 161 6.56 5.49 -1.65
N GLU A 162 7.83 5.16 -1.94
CA GLU A 162 8.41 3.87 -1.52
C GLU A 162 8.56 3.75 -0.01
N GLN A 163 8.98 4.82 0.65
CA GLN A 163 9.07 4.86 2.11
C GLN A 163 7.71 4.71 2.77
N GLU A 164 6.69 5.40 2.30
CA GLU A 164 5.30 5.28 2.78
C GLU A 164 4.76 3.86 2.58
N ARG A 165 5.05 3.26 1.42
CA ARG A 165 4.70 1.86 1.13
C ARG A 165 5.36 0.90 2.11
N LEU A 166 6.65 1.06 2.40
CA LEU A 166 7.37 0.23 3.36
C LEU A 166 6.82 0.37 4.77
N ILE A 167 6.49 1.59 5.19
CA ILE A 167 5.86 1.85 6.50
C ILE A 167 4.48 1.17 6.57
N ALA A 168 3.65 1.29 5.52
CA ALA A 168 2.35 0.65 5.47
C ALA A 168 2.45 -0.88 5.54
N LEU A 169 3.42 -1.48 4.84
CA LEU A 169 3.69 -2.92 4.90
C LEU A 169 4.15 -3.37 6.30
N ASP A 170 5.02 -2.59 6.96
CA ASP A 170 5.48 -2.92 8.32
C ASP A 170 4.33 -2.80 9.34
N GLN A 171 3.49 -1.78 9.22
CA GLN A 171 2.27 -1.64 10.04
C GLN A 171 1.31 -2.80 9.84
N LEU A 172 1.06 -3.20 8.59
CA LEU A 172 0.24 -4.36 8.26
C LEU A 172 0.80 -5.63 8.89
N LYS A 173 2.10 -5.90 8.72
CA LYS A 173 2.81 -7.04 9.32
C LYS A 173 2.68 -7.05 10.86
N ASN A 174 2.86 -5.90 11.52
CA ASN A 174 2.77 -5.80 12.98
C ASN A 174 1.33 -6.04 13.49
N THR A 175 0.33 -5.50 12.79
CA THR A 175 -1.09 -5.76 13.07
C THR A 175 -1.40 -7.25 12.93
N LEU A 176 -0.89 -7.89 11.89
CA LEU A 176 -0.95 -9.33 11.64
C LEU A 176 -0.43 -10.15 12.81
N LEU A 177 0.83 -9.91 13.19
CA LEU A 177 1.48 -10.65 14.27
C LEU A 177 0.74 -10.48 15.60
N HIS A 178 0.20 -9.29 15.87
CA HIS A 178 -0.58 -9.03 17.07
C HIS A 178 -1.91 -9.80 17.08
N THR A 179 -2.67 -9.75 15.98
CA THR A 179 -3.96 -10.44 15.85
C THR A 179 -3.78 -11.95 15.92
N LEU A 180 -2.82 -12.51 15.18
CA LEU A 180 -2.51 -13.93 15.21
C LEU A 180 -2.07 -14.40 16.61
N SER A 181 -1.23 -13.62 17.30
CA SER A 181 -0.78 -13.94 18.64
C SER A 181 -1.95 -14.00 19.62
N HIS A 182 -2.90 -13.08 19.51
CA HIS A 182 -4.12 -13.06 20.33
C HIS A 182 -5.00 -14.26 20.02
N ASP A 183 -5.26 -14.56 18.75
CA ASP A 183 -6.16 -15.62 18.31
C ASP A 183 -5.60 -17.04 18.54
N LEU A 184 -4.28 -17.17 18.62
CA LEU A 184 -3.63 -18.41 19.04
C LEU A 184 -3.58 -18.56 20.57
N LYS A 185 -3.41 -17.46 21.32
CA LYS A 185 -3.28 -17.50 22.77
C LYS A 185 -4.59 -17.91 23.46
N ALA A 186 -5.73 -17.47 22.96
CA ALA A 186 -7.03 -17.77 23.54
C ALA A 186 -7.35 -19.29 23.55
N PRO A 187 -7.34 -20.03 22.43
CA PRO A 187 -7.56 -21.47 22.41
C PRO A 187 -6.46 -22.23 23.17
N LEU A 188 -5.20 -21.81 23.09
CA LEU A 188 -4.12 -22.43 23.83
C LEU A 188 -4.33 -22.34 25.36
N THR A 189 -4.77 -21.17 25.85
CA THR A 189 -5.10 -20.98 27.26
C THR A 189 -6.24 -21.91 27.69
N ALA A 190 -7.30 -22.02 26.86
CA ALA A 190 -8.43 -22.91 27.16
C ALA A 190 -7.99 -24.39 27.20
N ILE A 191 -7.13 -24.82 26.27
CA ILE A 191 -6.53 -26.15 26.25
C ILE A 191 -5.73 -26.40 27.54
N LEU A 192 -4.85 -25.47 27.91
CA LEU A 192 -4.02 -25.61 29.12
C LEU A 192 -4.86 -25.69 30.39
N VAL A 193 -5.89 -24.81 30.51
CA VAL A 193 -6.79 -24.83 31.68
C VAL A 193 -7.56 -26.15 31.75
N ALA A 194 -8.15 -26.60 30.65
CA ALA A 194 -8.91 -27.86 30.65
C ALA A 194 -7.98 -29.07 30.93
N ALA A 195 -6.79 -29.12 30.31
CA ALA A 195 -5.82 -30.20 30.56
C ALA A 195 -5.32 -30.20 32.00
N SER A 196 -4.96 -29.05 32.57
CA SER A 196 -4.49 -28.94 33.95
C SER A 196 -5.58 -29.29 34.97
N THR A 197 -6.85 -28.97 34.67
CA THR A 197 -7.97 -29.33 35.52
C THR A 197 -8.22 -30.84 35.48
N LEU A 198 -8.18 -31.46 34.32
CA LEU A 198 -8.29 -32.90 34.14
C LEU A 198 -7.13 -33.65 34.84
N GLU A 199 -5.92 -33.14 34.75
CA GLU A 199 -4.74 -33.73 35.41
C GLU A 199 -4.87 -33.69 36.94
N ARG A 200 -5.37 -32.59 37.51
CA ARG A 200 -5.43 -32.38 38.97
C ARG A 200 -6.64 -32.98 39.62
N LEU A 201 -7.78 -32.97 38.94
CA LEU A 201 -9.10 -33.30 39.53
C LEU A 201 -9.85 -34.38 38.74
N GLY A 202 -9.22 -35.02 37.74
CA GLY A 202 -9.89 -35.88 36.76
C GLY A 202 -10.67 -37.04 37.41
N ASP A 203 -10.16 -37.60 38.49
CA ASP A 203 -10.82 -38.69 39.25
C ASP A 203 -11.92 -38.19 40.18
N GLU A 204 -11.95 -36.90 40.53
CA GLU A 204 -12.92 -36.26 41.38
C GLU A 204 -14.06 -35.57 40.59
N LEU A 205 -13.87 -35.40 39.27
CA LEU A 205 -14.83 -34.75 38.39
C LEU A 205 -15.98 -35.70 38.02
N ASP A 206 -17.19 -35.14 37.99
CA ASP A 206 -18.34 -35.82 37.38
C ASP A 206 -18.04 -36.17 35.91
N ASP A 207 -18.51 -37.32 35.45
CA ASP A 207 -18.30 -37.82 34.10
C ASP A 207 -18.77 -36.81 33.02
N GLU A 208 -19.86 -36.08 33.29
CA GLU A 208 -20.37 -35.06 32.39
C GLU A 208 -19.36 -33.89 32.22
N VAL A 209 -18.82 -33.39 33.32
CA VAL A 209 -17.84 -32.31 33.36
C VAL A 209 -16.54 -32.77 32.69
N ARG A 210 -16.07 -33.97 32.98
CA ARG A 210 -14.88 -34.55 32.37
C ARG A 210 -15.03 -34.66 30.85
N ASN A 211 -16.16 -35.20 30.38
CA ASN A 211 -16.44 -35.34 28.95
C ASN A 211 -16.61 -33.95 28.26
N HIS A 212 -17.17 -32.98 28.94
CA HIS A 212 -17.23 -31.59 28.42
C HIS A 212 -15.83 -31.00 28.24
N MET A 213 -14.94 -31.17 29.23
CA MET A 213 -13.55 -30.70 29.13
C MET A 213 -12.77 -31.39 28.00
N LEU A 214 -12.94 -32.70 27.83
CA LEU A 214 -12.33 -33.46 26.75
C LEU A 214 -12.82 -32.96 25.38
N ARG A 215 -14.12 -32.71 25.22
CA ARG A 215 -14.67 -32.12 23.99
C ARG A 215 -14.08 -30.74 23.74
N THR A 216 -14.01 -29.88 24.75
CA THR A 216 -13.40 -28.53 24.63
C THR A 216 -11.94 -28.61 24.17
N LEU A 217 -11.14 -29.57 24.69
CA LEU A 217 -9.77 -29.78 24.24
C LEU A 217 -9.70 -30.11 22.76
N VAL A 218 -10.53 -31.06 22.31
CA VAL A 218 -10.56 -31.46 20.89
C VAL A 218 -11.00 -30.31 19.98
N GLU A 219 -12.07 -29.61 20.35
CA GLU A 219 -12.59 -28.48 19.57
C GLU A 219 -11.59 -27.32 19.45
N ARG A 220 -10.96 -26.94 20.57
CA ARG A 220 -9.96 -25.87 20.57
C ARG A 220 -8.69 -26.25 19.80
N SER A 221 -8.26 -27.53 19.88
CA SER A 221 -7.14 -28.04 19.11
C SER A 221 -7.43 -28.05 17.60
N LYS A 222 -8.64 -28.50 17.20
CA LYS A 222 -9.10 -28.43 15.79
C LYS A 222 -9.12 -26.99 15.28
N GLY A 223 -9.68 -26.04 16.06
CA GLY A 223 -9.69 -24.62 15.70
C GLY A 223 -8.29 -24.02 15.53
N MET A 224 -7.37 -24.35 16.44
CA MET A 224 -5.97 -23.89 16.33
C MET A 224 -5.26 -24.45 15.09
N ASN A 225 -5.49 -25.74 14.78
CA ASN A 225 -4.93 -26.34 13.55
C ASN A 225 -5.51 -25.71 12.28
N ALA A 226 -6.80 -25.34 12.26
CA ALA A 226 -7.41 -24.63 11.16
C ALA A 226 -6.75 -23.25 10.94
N LEU A 227 -6.55 -22.45 12.01
CA LEU A 227 -5.86 -21.17 11.97
C LEU A 227 -4.43 -21.29 11.45
N LEU A 228 -3.68 -22.29 11.87
CA LEU A 228 -2.32 -22.55 11.37
C LEU A 228 -2.32 -22.91 9.88
N THR A 229 -3.30 -23.69 9.44
CA THR A 229 -3.45 -24.08 8.02
C THR A 229 -3.79 -22.86 7.18
N ASP A 230 -4.70 -21.99 7.67
CA ASP A 230 -5.06 -20.74 7.00
C ASP A 230 -3.85 -19.81 6.82
N LEU A 231 -3.03 -19.69 7.86
CA LEU A 231 -1.81 -18.89 7.82
C LEU A 231 -0.79 -19.43 6.81
N LEU A 232 -0.60 -20.75 6.78
CA LEU A 232 0.31 -21.39 5.84
C LEU A 232 -0.19 -21.29 4.38
N ASP A 233 -1.50 -21.41 4.17
CA ASP A 233 -2.10 -21.22 2.85
C ASP A 233 -1.97 -19.75 2.40
N PHE A 234 -2.17 -18.80 3.32
CA PHE A 234 -1.99 -17.37 3.06
C PHE A 234 -0.54 -17.07 2.62
N ASP A 235 0.46 -17.51 3.37
CA ASP A 235 1.88 -17.31 3.07
C ASP A 235 2.29 -17.93 1.70
N ARG A 236 1.78 -19.11 1.40
CA ARG A 236 2.04 -19.78 0.12
C ARG A 236 1.42 -19.05 -1.08
N LEU A 237 0.23 -18.48 -0.91
CA LEU A 237 -0.44 -17.72 -1.96
C LEU A 237 0.25 -16.37 -2.19
N ASP A 238 0.67 -15.69 -1.11
CA ASP A 238 1.37 -14.41 -1.21
C ASP A 238 2.72 -14.52 -1.92
N SER A 239 3.41 -15.62 -1.71
CA SER A 239 4.68 -15.91 -2.40
C SER A 239 4.55 -16.24 -3.89
N GLY A 240 3.32 -16.35 -4.42
CA GLY A 240 3.08 -16.62 -5.86
C GLY A 240 3.57 -17.98 -6.38
N ILE A 241 3.95 -18.89 -5.47
CA ILE A 241 4.64 -20.16 -5.80
C ILE A 241 3.66 -21.25 -6.24
N VAL A 242 2.37 -21.11 -5.96
CA VAL A 242 1.38 -22.20 -6.13
C VAL A 242 0.49 -21.96 -7.33
N ALA A 243 0.70 -22.73 -8.40
CA ALA A 243 -0.27 -22.85 -9.48
C ALA A 243 -1.36 -23.89 -9.11
N PRO A 244 -2.65 -23.65 -9.44
CA PRO A 244 -3.73 -24.58 -9.14
C PRO A 244 -3.57 -25.86 -9.97
N ARG A 245 -3.78 -27.01 -9.33
CA ARG A 245 -3.86 -28.32 -9.99
C ARG A 245 -5.31 -28.58 -10.35
N ARG A 246 -5.72 -28.18 -11.54
CA ARG A 246 -7.11 -28.24 -11.99
C ARG A 246 -7.45 -29.58 -12.62
N TYR A 247 -8.61 -30.11 -12.23
CA TYR A 247 -9.20 -31.32 -12.80
C TYR A 247 -10.70 -31.09 -13.05
N PRO A 248 -11.30 -31.71 -14.07
CA PRO A 248 -12.75 -31.69 -14.28
C PRO A 248 -13.45 -32.36 -13.11
N LEU A 249 -14.27 -31.62 -12.39
CA LEU A 249 -15.02 -32.11 -11.22
C LEU A 249 -16.50 -31.73 -11.33
N GLU A 250 -17.34 -32.58 -10.75
CA GLU A 250 -18.76 -32.29 -10.53
C GLU A 250 -18.91 -31.59 -9.17
N LEU A 251 -19.21 -30.30 -9.20
CA LEU A 251 -19.22 -29.47 -7.99
C LEU A 251 -20.31 -29.88 -6.99
N HIS A 252 -21.46 -30.39 -7.46
CA HIS A 252 -22.51 -30.85 -6.56
C HIS A 252 -22.11 -32.11 -5.77
N GLU A 253 -21.31 -33.00 -6.37
CA GLU A 253 -20.78 -34.17 -5.67
C GLU A 253 -19.74 -33.74 -4.61
N LEU A 254 -18.88 -32.78 -4.95
CA LEU A 254 -17.91 -32.21 -4.03
C LEU A 254 -18.59 -31.54 -2.85
N ILE A 255 -19.60 -30.70 -3.08
CA ILE A 255 -20.38 -30.02 -2.04
C ILE A 255 -21.06 -31.05 -1.11
N ARG A 256 -21.72 -32.06 -1.66
CA ARG A 256 -22.34 -33.12 -0.86
C ARG A 256 -21.33 -33.91 -0.03
N GLY A 257 -20.19 -34.24 -0.63
CA GLY A 257 -19.11 -34.95 0.04
C GLY A 257 -18.49 -34.15 1.19
N LEU A 258 -18.39 -32.83 1.03
CA LEU A 258 -17.92 -31.93 2.05
C LEU A 258 -18.93 -31.83 3.22
N LEU A 259 -20.20 -31.59 2.91
CA LEU A 259 -21.25 -31.45 3.93
C LEU A 259 -21.44 -32.74 4.76
N ALA A 260 -21.30 -33.91 4.12
CA ALA A 260 -21.38 -35.18 4.84
C ALA A 260 -20.27 -35.38 5.89
N LYS A 261 -19.15 -34.66 5.75
CA LYS A 261 -17.99 -34.69 6.69
C LYS A 261 -18.00 -33.53 7.67
N THR A 262 -18.82 -32.49 7.43
CA THR A 262 -18.81 -31.24 8.19
C THR A 262 -19.78 -31.33 9.35
N GLU A 263 -19.24 -31.36 10.58
CA GLU A 263 -20.01 -31.24 11.84
C GLU A 263 -20.30 -29.78 12.24
N VAL A 264 -19.79 -28.81 11.49
CA VAL A 264 -19.71 -27.38 11.87
C VAL A 264 -21.08 -26.70 11.92
N LEU A 265 -22.07 -27.21 11.15
CA LEU A 265 -23.35 -26.51 10.97
C LEU A 265 -24.44 -26.86 12.04
N GLY A 266 -24.14 -27.80 12.95
CA GLY A 266 -25.04 -28.15 14.03
C GLY A 266 -26.46 -28.51 13.55
N ASP A 267 -27.47 -27.90 14.20
CA ASP A 267 -28.89 -28.11 13.84
C ASP A 267 -29.41 -27.19 12.72
N ARG A 268 -28.52 -26.54 11.96
CA ARG A 268 -28.92 -25.63 10.88
C ARG A 268 -29.42 -26.39 9.66
N THR A 269 -30.46 -25.85 9.05
CA THR A 269 -30.95 -26.39 7.76
C THR A 269 -30.08 -25.90 6.62
N VAL A 270 -29.44 -26.86 5.93
CA VAL A 270 -28.65 -26.58 4.73
C VAL A 270 -29.36 -27.17 3.52
N GLU A 271 -29.69 -26.31 2.57
CA GLU A 271 -30.33 -26.69 1.31
C GLU A 271 -29.31 -26.63 0.18
N ILE A 272 -29.19 -27.72 -0.57
CA ILE A 272 -28.35 -27.76 -1.79
C ILE A 272 -29.25 -27.71 -2.99
N GLU A 273 -29.06 -26.73 -3.86
CA GLU A 273 -29.77 -26.69 -5.14
C GLU A 273 -29.28 -27.85 -6.01
N GLN A 274 -30.24 -28.60 -6.55
CA GLN A 274 -29.94 -29.77 -7.41
C GLN A 274 -29.65 -29.32 -8.84
N GLY A 275 -28.62 -29.89 -9.46
CA GLY A 275 -28.24 -29.61 -10.83
C GLY A 275 -26.92 -30.27 -11.19
N GLU A 276 -26.50 -30.16 -12.44
CA GLU A 276 -25.16 -30.55 -12.88
C GLU A 276 -24.33 -29.28 -13.07
N CYS A 277 -23.18 -29.21 -12.38
CA CYS A 277 -22.25 -28.08 -12.50
C CYS A 277 -20.82 -28.61 -12.55
N ARG A 278 -20.32 -28.82 -13.75
CA ARG A 278 -18.97 -29.30 -13.99
C ARG A 278 -18.01 -28.13 -14.16
N ALA A 279 -16.87 -28.18 -13.48
CA ALA A 279 -15.86 -27.16 -13.60
C ALA A 279 -14.44 -27.77 -13.56
N ASN A 280 -13.47 -27.07 -14.12
CA ASN A 280 -12.06 -27.47 -14.12
C ASN A 280 -11.33 -26.75 -12.99
N VAL A 281 -11.25 -27.38 -11.81
CA VAL A 281 -10.85 -26.73 -10.57
C VAL A 281 -9.84 -27.56 -9.75
N ASP A 282 -9.14 -26.91 -8.82
CA ASP A 282 -8.32 -27.53 -7.79
C ASP A 282 -9.22 -27.90 -6.60
N GLN A 283 -9.56 -29.19 -6.49
CA GLN A 283 -10.51 -29.69 -5.48
C GLN A 283 -10.17 -29.24 -4.05
N PRO A 284 -8.95 -29.45 -3.51
CA PRO A 284 -8.58 -29.01 -2.18
C PRO A 284 -8.82 -27.50 -1.92
N LYS A 285 -8.61 -26.67 -2.94
CA LYS A 285 -8.77 -25.22 -2.80
C LYS A 285 -10.25 -24.81 -2.85
N VAL A 286 -11.06 -25.47 -3.65
CA VAL A 286 -12.52 -25.27 -3.66
C VAL A 286 -13.16 -25.78 -2.37
N GLU A 287 -12.70 -26.90 -1.81
CA GLU A 287 -13.13 -27.37 -0.49
C GLU A 287 -12.83 -26.30 0.57
N ARG A 288 -11.65 -25.68 0.56
CA ARG A 288 -11.29 -24.57 1.49
C ARG A 288 -12.15 -23.31 1.30
N ILE A 289 -12.50 -22.96 0.04
CA ILE A 289 -13.45 -21.88 -0.24
C ILE A 289 -14.77 -22.16 0.47
N LEU A 290 -15.34 -23.36 0.25
CA LEU A 290 -16.62 -23.76 0.85
C LEU A 290 -16.55 -23.80 2.37
N GLU A 291 -15.50 -24.37 2.96
CA GLU A 291 -15.31 -24.42 4.41
C GLU A 291 -15.30 -23.01 5.02
N ASN A 292 -14.57 -22.07 4.40
CA ASN A 292 -14.52 -20.69 4.89
C ASN A 292 -15.86 -19.97 4.75
N LEU A 293 -16.59 -20.17 3.66
CA LEU A 293 -17.89 -19.55 3.46
C LEU A 293 -18.94 -20.13 4.42
N LEU A 294 -18.92 -21.44 4.65
CA LEU A 294 -19.81 -22.10 5.60
C LEU A 294 -19.52 -21.70 7.06
N ALA A 295 -18.25 -21.63 7.43
CA ALA A 295 -17.83 -21.14 8.75
C ALA A 295 -18.25 -19.69 8.96
N ASN A 296 -18.15 -18.85 7.93
CA ASN A 296 -18.61 -17.46 7.95
C ASN A 296 -20.14 -17.39 8.15
N ALA A 297 -20.92 -18.20 7.42
CA ALA A 297 -22.36 -18.27 7.59
C ALA A 297 -22.75 -18.75 8.99
N ASP A 298 -22.06 -19.76 9.54
CA ASP A 298 -22.30 -20.23 10.91
C ASP A 298 -22.02 -19.16 11.97
N LEU A 299 -20.93 -18.43 11.81
CA LEU A 299 -20.45 -17.46 12.79
C LEU A 299 -21.27 -16.16 12.82
N HIS A 300 -21.75 -15.71 11.65
CA HIS A 300 -22.38 -14.39 11.47
C HIS A 300 -23.89 -14.41 11.34
N THR A 301 -24.51 -15.59 11.41
CA THR A 301 -25.96 -15.69 11.41
C THR A 301 -26.52 -16.22 12.75
N PRO A 302 -27.72 -15.82 13.16
CA PRO A 302 -28.36 -16.33 14.36
C PRO A 302 -28.55 -17.87 14.35
N PRO A 303 -28.63 -18.54 15.52
CA PRO A 303 -29.00 -19.95 15.56
C PRO A 303 -30.35 -20.21 14.87
N GLY A 304 -30.41 -21.26 14.05
CA GLY A 304 -31.62 -21.63 13.31
C GLY A 304 -31.77 -20.94 11.95
N SER A 305 -30.82 -20.07 11.56
CA SER A 305 -30.76 -19.52 10.21
C SER A 305 -30.57 -20.63 9.16
N ARG A 306 -31.14 -20.41 8.00
CA ARG A 306 -31.01 -21.34 6.85
C ARG A 306 -29.83 -20.95 5.99
N ILE A 307 -29.18 -21.95 5.42
CA ILE A 307 -28.06 -21.79 4.52
C ILE A 307 -28.41 -22.50 3.20
N TRP A 308 -28.18 -21.85 2.08
CA TRP A 308 -28.33 -22.43 0.75
C TRP A 308 -26.99 -22.47 0.06
N ILE A 309 -26.70 -23.59 -0.59
CA ILE A 309 -25.52 -23.72 -1.43
C ILE A 309 -25.99 -23.96 -2.85
N ARG A 310 -25.57 -23.09 -3.75
CA ARG A 310 -25.92 -23.14 -5.16
C ARG A 310 -24.68 -23.20 -5.99
N CYS A 311 -24.73 -23.91 -7.11
CA CYS A 311 -23.72 -23.80 -8.14
C CYS A 311 -24.37 -23.90 -9.52
N TRP A 312 -23.85 -23.09 -10.43
CA TRP A 312 -24.33 -23.03 -11.80
C TRP A 312 -23.19 -22.67 -12.75
N ARG A 313 -23.43 -22.94 -14.04
CA ARG A 313 -22.52 -22.48 -15.10
C ARG A 313 -22.84 -21.05 -15.47
N GLU A 314 -21.83 -20.20 -15.53
CA GLU A 314 -21.91 -18.85 -16.09
C GLU A 314 -21.31 -18.87 -17.50
N GLY A 315 -22.18 -18.99 -18.49
CA GLY A 315 -21.80 -19.30 -19.86
C GLY A 315 -21.16 -20.69 -19.98
N ASP A 316 -20.32 -20.86 -21.00
CA ASP A 316 -19.67 -22.15 -21.29
C ASP A 316 -18.27 -22.28 -20.63
N THR A 317 -17.78 -21.21 -20.01
CA THR A 317 -16.36 -21.08 -19.61
C THR A 317 -16.12 -20.91 -18.12
N ALA A 318 -17.16 -20.78 -17.29
CA ALA A 318 -16.99 -20.57 -15.86
C ALA A 318 -18.09 -21.25 -15.05
N ALA A 319 -17.79 -21.59 -13.81
CA ALA A 319 -18.75 -21.98 -12.79
C ALA A 319 -18.83 -20.92 -11.70
N VAL A 320 -20.02 -20.74 -11.11
CA VAL A 320 -20.22 -19.93 -9.92
C VAL A 320 -20.68 -20.83 -8.80
N ILE A 321 -20.06 -20.68 -7.64
CA ILE A 321 -20.52 -21.25 -6.36
C ILE A 321 -21.04 -20.11 -5.51
N ALA A 322 -22.23 -20.29 -4.91
CA ALA A 322 -22.79 -19.34 -3.98
C ALA A 322 -23.13 -20.04 -2.64
N VAL A 323 -22.74 -19.42 -1.54
CA VAL A 323 -23.21 -19.76 -0.20
C VAL A 323 -24.06 -18.59 0.29
N GLU A 324 -25.32 -18.87 0.56
CA GLU A 324 -26.31 -17.86 0.93
C GLU A 324 -26.84 -18.14 2.33
N ASP A 325 -27.20 -17.09 3.05
CA ASP A 325 -27.78 -17.15 4.39
C ASP A 325 -28.97 -16.18 4.52
N ASP A 326 -29.84 -16.40 5.49
CA ASP A 326 -30.94 -15.50 5.87
C ASP A 326 -30.59 -14.66 7.12
N GLY A 327 -29.32 -14.37 7.32
CA GLY A 327 -28.80 -13.54 8.41
C GLY A 327 -29.03 -12.03 8.19
N PRO A 328 -28.31 -11.19 8.94
CA PRO A 328 -28.46 -9.73 8.89
C PRO A 328 -27.97 -9.08 7.59
N GLY A 329 -27.25 -9.81 6.74
CA GLY A 329 -26.65 -9.29 5.52
C GLY A 329 -25.34 -8.53 5.77
N VAL A 330 -24.68 -8.12 4.65
CA VAL A 330 -23.46 -7.32 4.67
C VAL A 330 -23.77 -5.91 4.17
N PRO A 331 -23.45 -4.85 4.94
CA PRO A 331 -23.63 -3.47 4.50
C PRO A 331 -22.86 -3.18 3.20
N ALA A 332 -23.46 -2.42 2.28
CA ALA A 332 -22.86 -2.11 0.98
C ALA A 332 -21.45 -1.48 1.08
N GLU A 333 -21.22 -0.67 2.12
CA GLU A 333 -19.94 0.00 2.39
C GLU A 333 -18.82 -0.99 2.77
N GLN A 334 -19.20 -2.18 3.24
CA GLN A 334 -18.28 -3.24 3.67
C GLN A 334 -18.12 -4.33 2.60
N ALA A 335 -19.00 -4.40 1.62
CA ALA A 335 -19.09 -5.49 0.64
C ALA A 335 -17.78 -5.78 -0.13
N THR A 336 -16.98 -4.75 -0.39
CA THR A 336 -15.65 -4.90 -1.00
C THR A 336 -14.58 -5.19 0.04
N LYS A 337 -14.67 -4.54 1.22
CA LYS A 337 -13.64 -4.58 2.26
C LYS A 337 -13.56 -5.91 3.02
N ILE A 338 -14.68 -6.65 3.09
CA ILE A 338 -14.70 -7.94 3.83
C ILE A 338 -13.78 -9.00 3.22
N PHE A 339 -13.32 -8.83 1.99
CA PHE A 339 -12.35 -9.68 1.33
C PHE A 339 -10.90 -9.18 1.45
N ASP A 340 -10.70 -7.99 2.03
CA ASP A 340 -9.36 -7.47 2.30
C ASP A 340 -8.67 -8.31 3.38
N ASP A 341 -7.36 -8.41 3.30
CA ASP A 341 -6.56 -9.16 4.25
C ASP A 341 -6.77 -8.62 5.67
N PHE A 342 -7.11 -9.53 6.60
CA PHE A 342 -7.29 -9.22 8.03
C PHE A 342 -8.41 -8.23 8.36
N TYR A 343 -9.28 -7.95 7.41
CA TYR A 343 -10.43 -7.10 7.69
C TYR A 343 -11.38 -7.74 8.69
N ARG A 344 -11.81 -6.96 9.67
CA ARG A 344 -12.85 -7.28 10.65
C ARG A 344 -13.80 -6.10 10.71
N GLY A 345 -15.09 -6.36 10.58
CA GLY A 345 -16.11 -5.33 10.66
C GLY A 345 -16.11 -4.60 12.03
N PRO A 346 -16.64 -3.38 12.11
CA PRO A 346 -16.61 -2.56 13.32
C PRO A 346 -17.28 -3.23 14.52
N ASP A 347 -18.26 -4.10 14.32
CA ASP A 347 -18.98 -4.83 15.37
C ASP A 347 -18.35 -6.18 15.75
N SER A 348 -17.21 -6.52 15.17
CA SER A 348 -16.55 -7.83 15.34
C SER A 348 -15.82 -8.02 16.69
N GLY A 349 -15.85 -7.03 17.59
CA GLY A 349 -15.15 -7.10 18.87
C GLY A 349 -15.56 -8.25 19.80
N ARG A 350 -16.68 -8.94 19.53
CA ARG A 350 -17.18 -10.11 20.26
C ARG A 350 -17.17 -11.42 19.47
N THR A 351 -16.96 -11.34 18.16
CA THR A 351 -17.01 -12.52 17.28
C THR A 351 -15.60 -13.05 17.07
N PRO A 352 -15.31 -14.32 17.41
CA PRO A 352 -13.99 -14.90 17.18
C PRO A 352 -13.70 -15.03 15.69
N GLY A 353 -12.49 -14.73 15.25
CA GLY A 353 -12.06 -14.89 13.86
C GLY A 353 -10.83 -14.06 13.52
N SER A 354 -9.94 -14.63 12.72
CA SER A 354 -8.65 -14.01 12.32
C SER A 354 -8.79 -12.95 11.22
N GLY A 355 -9.96 -12.86 10.55
CA GLY A 355 -10.12 -12.04 9.35
C GLY A 355 -9.41 -12.59 8.10
N ILE A 356 -8.90 -13.84 8.16
CA ILE A 356 -8.18 -14.49 7.05
C ILE A 356 -9.13 -15.27 6.13
N GLY A 357 -10.24 -15.79 6.65
CA GLY A 357 -11.09 -16.73 5.92
C GLY A 357 -11.63 -16.20 4.59
N LEU A 358 -12.21 -14.98 4.57
CA LEU A 358 -12.74 -14.39 3.34
C LEU A 358 -11.64 -13.90 2.39
N SER A 359 -10.51 -13.42 2.90
CA SER A 359 -9.37 -13.07 2.03
C SER A 359 -8.76 -14.31 1.37
N LEU A 360 -8.72 -15.46 2.06
CA LEU A 360 -8.36 -16.74 1.42
C LEU A 360 -9.35 -17.15 0.34
N VAL A 361 -10.66 -16.95 0.55
CA VAL A 361 -11.67 -17.20 -0.51
C VAL A 361 -11.37 -16.37 -1.74
N ALA A 362 -11.09 -15.07 -1.59
CA ALA A 362 -10.73 -14.20 -2.72
C ALA A 362 -9.44 -14.66 -3.41
N ARG A 363 -8.39 -14.95 -2.66
CA ARG A 363 -7.09 -15.40 -3.19
C ARG A 363 -7.19 -16.76 -3.91
N PHE A 364 -7.97 -17.71 -3.39
CA PHE A 364 -8.19 -18.99 -4.08
C PHE A 364 -9.02 -18.80 -5.36
N ALA A 365 -9.98 -17.89 -5.37
CA ALA A 365 -10.70 -17.53 -6.57
C ALA A 365 -9.77 -16.90 -7.63
N GLU A 366 -8.94 -15.93 -7.23
CA GLU A 366 -7.94 -15.28 -8.08
C GLU A 366 -6.91 -16.26 -8.62
N MET A 367 -6.44 -17.20 -7.82
CA MET A 367 -5.55 -18.28 -8.25
C MET A 367 -6.19 -19.12 -9.37
N HIS A 368 -7.54 -19.24 -9.38
CA HIS A 368 -8.29 -19.84 -10.46
C HIS A 368 -8.59 -18.88 -11.63
N GLY A 369 -8.07 -17.62 -11.58
CA GLY A 369 -8.38 -16.58 -12.57
C GLY A 369 -9.82 -16.04 -12.45
N GLY A 370 -10.46 -16.28 -11.32
CA GLY A 370 -11.80 -15.84 -10.99
C GLY A 370 -11.83 -14.69 -9.99
N ARG A 371 -12.94 -14.57 -9.28
CA ARG A 371 -13.15 -13.56 -8.24
C ARG A 371 -14.18 -14.02 -7.21
N ALA A 372 -14.12 -13.41 -6.01
CA ALA A 372 -15.15 -13.54 -4.99
C ALA A 372 -15.86 -12.19 -4.77
N TRP A 373 -17.14 -12.23 -4.44
CA TRP A 373 -17.91 -11.05 -4.08
C TRP A 373 -19.11 -11.43 -3.21
N VAL A 374 -19.70 -10.44 -2.56
CA VAL A 374 -20.95 -10.61 -1.80
C VAL A 374 -22.02 -9.69 -2.39
N GLN A 375 -23.25 -10.13 -2.33
CA GLN A 375 -24.44 -9.33 -2.63
C GLN A 375 -25.58 -9.66 -1.68
N GLU A 376 -26.55 -8.79 -1.60
CA GLU A 376 -27.78 -9.06 -0.87
C GLU A 376 -28.52 -10.22 -1.51
N ARG A 377 -28.98 -11.17 -0.67
CA ARG A 377 -29.80 -12.29 -1.09
C ARG A 377 -31.24 -11.83 -1.34
N GLU A 378 -31.90 -12.36 -2.34
CA GLU A 378 -33.32 -12.16 -2.57
C GLU A 378 -34.12 -12.71 -1.39
N GLY A 379 -34.83 -11.84 -0.67
CA GLY A 379 -35.54 -12.17 0.56
C GLY A 379 -34.78 -11.87 1.86
N GLY A 380 -33.63 -11.19 1.76
CA GLY A 380 -32.79 -10.77 2.89
C GLY A 380 -31.66 -11.75 3.19
N GLY A 381 -30.61 -11.24 3.85
CA GLY A 381 -29.38 -11.98 4.15
C GLY A 381 -28.27 -11.75 3.14
N SER A 382 -27.25 -12.61 3.14
CA SER A 382 -26.08 -12.49 2.29
C SER A 382 -26.00 -13.60 1.24
N SER A 383 -25.44 -13.30 0.08
CA SER A 383 -25.05 -14.25 -0.96
C SER A 383 -23.58 -14.06 -1.28
N PHE A 384 -22.71 -14.91 -0.73
CA PHE A 384 -21.28 -14.94 -1.03
C PHE A 384 -21.06 -15.80 -2.27
N ARG A 385 -20.44 -15.23 -3.29
CA ARG A 385 -20.27 -15.83 -4.59
C ARG A 385 -18.81 -15.92 -5.02
N VAL A 386 -18.48 -17.02 -5.67
CA VAL A 386 -17.13 -17.26 -6.20
C VAL A 386 -17.25 -17.73 -7.65
N LEU A 387 -16.64 -16.98 -8.54
CA LEU A 387 -16.50 -17.33 -9.96
C LEU A 387 -15.21 -18.12 -10.15
N LEU A 388 -15.32 -19.26 -10.80
CA LEU A 388 -14.20 -20.17 -11.11
C LEU A 388 -14.18 -20.42 -12.63
N PRO A 389 -13.38 -19.68 -13.41
CA PRO A 389 -13.23 -19.91 -14.83
C PRO A 389 -12.57 -21.26 -15.11
N ASP A 390 -13.02 -21.94 -16.15
CA ASP A 390 -12.28 -23.06 -16.71
C ASP A 390 -10.94 -22.57 -17.25
N ALA A 391 -9.90 -23.37 -17.13
CA ALA A 391 -8.62 -22.99 -17.72
C ALA A 391 -8.82 -22.84 -19.24
N THR A 392 -8.58 -21.65 -19.78
CA THR A 392 -8.31 -21.50 -21.20
C THR A 392 -7.05 -22.29 -21.51
N GLY A 393 -7.19 -23.36 -22.29
CA GLY A 393 -6.11 -24.23 -22.70
C GLY A 393 -5.01 -23.53 -23.49
#